data_47183f929d72803a7799ff7e54972dea
#
_entry.id   47183f929d72803a7799ff7e54972dea
#
_cell.length_a   1.000
_cell.length_b   1.000
_cell.length_c   1.000
_cell.angle_alpha   90.00
_cell.angle_beta   90.00
_cell.angle_gamma   90.00
#
_symmetry.space_group_name_H-M   'P 1'
#
loop_
_entity.id
_entity.type
_entity.pdbx_description
1 polymer ?
#
loop_
_entity_poly.entity_id
_entity_poly.type
_entity_poly.pdbx_seq_one_letter_code
_entity_poly.pdbx_strand_id
1 'polypeptide(L)'
;ILNFRASEKSKSLKSVNFFLNKLFSKNFNRSDLIIGIGGGITGDLTGFVSSVFKRGINFISIPTTLLSQVDAAVGGKTGVNSSYGKNLIGSFSQPKLVLSDISFLKSLKKKEMICGYAEILKHAVINDKNFFNWLKLNTKSIFLHKSKELIYAIKKSCKIKLFFVNK
;
A
#
# COMPACT_ATOMS: atom_id res chain seq x y z
N ILE A 1 -11.79 0.26 -16.61
CA ILE A 1 -10.65 0.86 -15.88
C ILE A 1 -11.05 2.27 -15.48
N LEU A 2 -10.79 2.64 -14.22
CA LEU A 2 -10.98 4.00 -13.71
C LEU A 2 -9.60 4.58 -13.38
N ASN A 3 -9.19 5.61 -14.12
CA ASN A 3 -7.96 6.33 -13.85
C ASN A 3 -8.21 7.40 -12.77
N PHE A 4 -7.29 7.48 -11.83
CA PHE A 4 -7.38 8.38 -10.70
C PHE A 4 -6.03 9.03 -10.42
N ARG A 5 -5.99 10.35 -10.33
CA ARG A 5 -4.77 11.06 -9.92
C ARG A 5 -4.67 11.07 -8.39
N ALA A 6 -3.88 10.15 -7.87
CA ALA A 6 -3.65 10.03 -6.44
C ALA A 6 -2.88 11.24 -5.90
N SER A 7 -3.44 11.88 -4.91
CA SER A 7 -2.82 12.97 -4.13
C SER A 7 -3.42 12.98 -2.73
N GLU A 8 -2.75 13.59 -1.78
CA GLU A 8 -3.26 13.70 -0.42
C GLU A 8 -4.63 14.42 -0.37
N LYS A 9 -4.87 15.40 -1.24
CA LYS A 9 -6.16 16.10 -1.38
C LYS A 9 -7.28 15.19 -1.90
N SER A 10 -6.93 14.24 -2.75
CA SER A 10 -7.90 13.29 -3.33
C SER A 10 -8.20 12.10 -2.42
N LYS A 11 -7.48 11.92 -1.31
CA LYS A 11 -7.74 10.92 -0.28
C LYS A 11 -8.89 11.40 0.63
N SER A 12 -10.12 11.37 0.14
CA SER A 12 -11.28 12.04 0.75
C SER A 12 -12.58 11.26 0.56
N LEU A 13 -13.60 11.55 1.39
CA LEU A 13 -14.96 11.00 1.22
C LEU A 13 -15.60 11.36 -0.13
N LYS A 14 -15.24 12.52 -0.71
CA LYS A 14 -15.67 12.89 -2.07
C LYS A 14 -15.21 11.86 -3.11
N SER A 15 -13.97 11.41 -3.01
CA SER A 15 -13.43 10.37 -3.90
C SER A 15 -14.08 9.01 -3.64
N VAL A 16 -14.33 8.67 -2.39
CA VAL A 16 -15.07 7.44 -2.04
C VAL A 16 -16.44 7.44 -2.69
N ASN A 17 -17.22 8.52 -2.51
CA ASN A 17 -18.54 8.66 -3.13
C ASN A 17 -18.51 8.58 -4.66
N PHE A 18 -17.51 9.18 -5.29
CA PHE A 18 -17.29 9.07 -6.73
C PHE A 18 -17.09 7.60 -7.17
N PHE A 19 -16.22 6.85 -6.48
CA PHE A 19 -15.99 5.44 -6.82
C PHE A 19 -17.21 4.57 -6.55
N LEU A 20 -17.92 4.77 -5.44
CA LEU A 20 -19.14 4.05 -5.12
C LEU A 20 -20.20 4.26 -6.22
N ASN A 21 -20.43 5.49 -6.64
CA ASN A 21 -21.38 5.81 -7.73
C ASN A 21 -20.98 5.15 -9.04
N LYS A 22 -19.67 5.08 -9.35
CA LYS A 22 -19.18 4.38 -10.54
C LYS A 22 -19.40 2.87 -10.48
N LEU A 23 -19.23 2.26 -9.31
CA LEU A 23 -19.52 0.84 -9.12
C LEU A 23 -21.04 0.55 -9.24
N PHE A 24 -21.90 1.39 -8.64
CA PHE A 24 -23.34 1.27 -8.78
C PHE A 24 -23.82 1.45 -10.22
N SER A 25 -23.33 2.48 -10.92
CA SER A 25 -23.71 2.75 -12.31
C SER A 25 -23.24 1.67 -13.30
N LYS A 26 -22.29 0.82 -12.92
CA LYS A 26 -21.80 -0.32 -13.70
C LYS A 26 -22.37 -1.65 -13.20
N ASN A 27 -23.39 -1.64 -12.34
CA ASN A 27 -24.07 -2.81 -11.79
C ASN A 27 -23.14 -3.82 -11.11
N PHE A 28 -22.05 -3.36 -10.47
CA PHE A 28 -21.19 -4.24 -9.70
C PHE A 28 -21.95 -4.93 -8.56
N ASN A 29 -21.59 -6.18 -8.31
CA ASN A 29 -22.12 -7.03 -7.25
C ASN A 29 -21.06 -7.41 -6.22
N ARG A 30 -21.47 -7.98 -5.10
CA ARG A 30 -20.54 -8.42 -4.05
C ARG A 30 -19.64 -9.58 -4.47
N SER A 31 -20.03 -10.34 -5.51
CA SER A 31 -19.23 -11.42 -6.12
C SER A 31 -18.14 -10.92 -7.06
N ASP A 32 -18.19 -9.63 -7.45
CA ASP A 32 -17.17 -9.03 -8.30
C ASP A 32 -15.91 -8.71 -7.50
N LEU A 33 -14.86 -8.25 -8.19
CA LEU A 33 -13.55 -7.99 -7.63
C LEU A 33 -13.08 -6.59 -8.02
N ILE A 34 -12.54 -5.84 -7.06
CA ILE A 34 -11.86 -4.57 -7.32
C ILE A 34 -10.35 -4.80 -7.30
N ILE A 35 -9.63 -4.24 -8.27
CA ILE A 35 -8.17 -4.27 -8.29
C ILE A 35 -7.66 -2.85 -8.17
N GLY A 36 -6.94 -2.56 -7.08
CA GLY A 36 -6.28 -1.27 -6.84
C GLY A 36 -4.81 -1.33 -7.22
N ILE A 37 -4.43 -0.57 -8.27
CA ILE A 37 -3.04 -0.49 -8.74
C ILE A 37 -2.51 0.90 -8.46
N GLY A 38 -1.52 1.04 -7.57
CA GLY A 38 -0.96 2.36 -7.23
C GLY A 38 -0.19 2.40 -5.92
N GLY A 39 0.14 3.61 -5.48
CA GLY A 39 0.77 3.84 -4.18
C GLY A 39 -0.21 3.71 -3.01
N GLY A 40 0.23 4.08 -1.79
CA GLY A 40 -0.54 3.96 -0.56
C GLY A 40 -1.92 4.64 -0.61
N ILE A 41 -2.01 5.83 -1.21
CA ILE A 41 -3.31 6.56 -1.36
C ILE A 41 -4.32 5.73 -2.16
N THR A 42 -3.87 5.10 -3.25
CA THR A 42 -4.73 4.23 -4.07
C THR A 42 -5.15 3.00 -3.28
N GLY A 43 -4.21 2.37 -2.57
CA GLY A 43 -4.50 1.20 -1.72
C GLY A 43 -5.53 1.52 -0.64
N ASP A 44 -5.35 2.63 0.09
CA ASP A 44 -6.26 3.08 1.14
C ASP A 44 -7.67 3.36 0.62
N LEU A 45 -7.78 4.08 -0.52
CA LEU A 45 -9.07 4.34 -1.17
C LEU A 45 -9.73 3.06 -1.66
N THR A 46 -8.98 2.18 -2.34
CA THR A 46 -9.51 0.91 -2.85
C THR A 46 -10.05 0.05 -1.70
N GLY A 47 -9.27 -0.12 -0.64
CA GLY A 47 -9.69 -0.94 0.50
C GLY A 47 -10.89 -0.36 1.23
N PHE A 48 -10.93 0.97 1.44
CA PHE A 48 -12.06 1.61 2.10
C PHE A 48 -13.33 1.59 1.22
N VAL A 49 -13.24 1.91 -0.07
CA VAL A 49 -14.37 1.75 -1.02
C VAL A 49 -14.88 0.30 -1.02
N SER A 50 -13.96 -0.66 -1.04
CA SER A 50 -14.33 -2.08 -1.04
C SER A 50 -15.04 -2.50 0.25
N SER A 51 -14.67 -1.94 1.40
CA SER A 51 -15.28 -2.26 2.68
C SER A 51 -16.71 -1.74 2.81
N VAL A 52 -17.03 -0.59 2.20
CA VAL A 52 -18.35 0.05 2.32
C VAL A 52 -19.29 -0.29 1.16
N PHE A 53 -18.77 -0.63 -0.03
CA PHE A 53 -19.60 -0.97 -1.17
C PHE A 53 -20.44 -2.21 -0.90
N LYS A 54 -21.78 -2.06 -0.91
CA LYS A 54 -22.75 -3.14 -0.60
C LYS A 54 -22.38 -3.94 0.68
N ARG A 55 -21.78 -3.28 1.69
CA ARG A 55 -21.27 -3.88 2.95
C ARG A 55 -20.10 -4.84 2.76
N GLY A 56 -19.34 -4.68 1.72
CA GLY A 56 -18.10 -5.42 1.43
C GLY A 56 -18.09 -6.08 0.06
N ILE A 57 -17.01 -5.85 -0.67
CA ILE A 57 -16.65 -6.52 -1.93
C ILE A 57 -15.17 -6.92 -1.82
N ASN A 58 -14.79 -8.02 -2.45
CA ASN A 58 -13.39 -8.44 -2.47
C ASN A 58 -12.51 -7.47 -3.25
N PHE A 59 -11.26 -7.31 -2.81
CA PHE A 59 -10.28 -6.55 -3.57
C PHE A 59 -8.88 -7.17 -3.56
N ILE A 60 -8.10 -6.82 -4.58
CA ILE A 60 -6.68 -7.12 -4.72
C ILE A 60 -5.92 -5.80 -4.70
N SER A 61 -4.79 -5.78 -3.99
CA SER A 61 -3.87 -4.64 -3.96
C SER A 61 -2.62 -4.94 -4.77
N ILE A 62 -2.28 -4.04 -5.71
CA ILE A 62 -1.03 -4.06 -6.47
C ILE A 62 -0.25 -2.79 -6.14
N PRO A 63 0.57 -2.80 -5.06
CA PRO A 63 1.30 -1.62 -4.62
C PRO A 63 2.46 -1.29 -5.59
N THR A 64 2.53 -0.03 -6.05
CA THR A 64 3.52 0.41 -7.04
C THR A 64 4.61 1.32 -6.49
N THR A 65 4.59 1.66 -5.20
CA THR A 65 5.67 2.39 -4.53
C THR A 65 6.34 1.52 -3.48
N LEU A 66 7.62 1.76 -3.19
CA LEU A 66 8.34 0.98 -2.18
C LEU A 66 7.65 1.07 -0.81
N LEU A 67 7.22 2.29 -0.41
CA LEU A 67 6.49 2.49 0.84
C LEU A 67 5.18 1.68 0.89
N SER A 68 4.42 1.63 -0.21
CA SER A 68 3.20 0.83 -0.23
C SER A 68 3.47 -0.67 -0.21
N GLN A 69 4.55 -1.14 -0.82
CA GLN A 69 4.93 -2.55 -0.80
C GLN A 69 5.34 -3.05 0.59
N VAL A 70 6.03 -2.21 1.37
CA VAL A 70 6.57 -2.64 2.67
C VAL A 70 5.71 -2.24 3.87
N ASP A 71 4.79 -1.29 3.69
CA ASP A 71 3.99 -0.74 4.79
C ASP A 71 2.48 -0.67 4.46
N ALA A 72 2.05 0.21 3.55
CA ALA A 72 0.64 0.55 3.41
C ALA A 72 -0.26 -0.62 2.93
N ALA A 73 0.27 -1.55 2.12
CA ALA A 73 -0.49 -2.72 1.67
C ALA A 73 -0.56 -3.84 2.73
N VAL A 74 0.10 -3.69 3.89
CA VAL A 74 0.20 -4.71 4.94
C VAL A 74 -0.55 -4.25 6.18
N GLY A 75 -1.50 -5.05 6.66
CA GLY A 75 -2.21 -4.80 7.91
C GLY A 75 -3.66 -4.33 7.77
N GLY A 76 -4.15 -4.12 6.54
CA GLY A 76 -5.56 -3.87 6.26
C GLY A 76 -6.11 -2.53 6.75
N LYS A 77 -5.28 -1.61 7.22
CA LYS A 77 -5.71 -0.25 7.56
C LYS A 77 -5.99 0.52 6.28
N THR A 78 -7.25 0.86 6.05
CA THR A 78 -7.69 1.58 4.86
C THR A 78 -8.52 2.79 5.27
N GLY A 79 -8.45 3.88 4.51
CA GLY A 79 -9.20 5.05 4.90
C GLY A 79 -8.87 6.32 4.14
N VAL A 80 -9.52 7.39 4.55
CA VAL A 80 -9.43 8.71 3.95
C VAL A 80 -9.26 9.80 5.01
N ASN A 81 -8.88 10.97 4.54
CA ASN A 81 -8.74 12.15 5.37
C ASN A 81 -10.08 12.82 5.64
N SER A 82 -10.16 13.51 6.76
CA SER A 82 -11.25 14.41 7.12
C SER A 82 -10.76 15.85 7.25
N SER A 83 -11.66 16.79 7.49
CA SER A 83 -11.29 18.17 7.83
C SER A 83 -10.52 18.29 9.16
N TYR A 84 -10.63 17.27 10.02
CA TYR A 84 -9.98 17.25 11.34
C TYR A 84 -8.60 16.58 11.34
N GLY A 85 -8.24 15.87 10.26
CA GLY A 85 -6.92 15.23 10.16
C GLY A 85 -6.85 14.10 9.16
N LYS A 86 -5.63 13.57 9.01
CA LYS A 86 -5.34 12.48 8.09
C LYS A 86 -5.78 11.13 8.66
N ASN A 87 -6.31 10.25 7.77
CA ASN A 87 -6.63 8.85 8.06
C ASN A 87 -7.62 8.63 9.21
N LEU A 88 -8.48 9.61 9.52
CA LEU A 88 -9.43 9.51 10.62
C LEU A 88 -10.72 8.76 10.27
N ILE A 89 -11.00 8.58 8.98
CA ILE A 89 -12.19 7.87 8.50
C ILE A 89 -11.70 6.64 7.74
N GLY A 90 -12.07 5.44 8.20
CA GLY A 90 -11.58 4.23 7.56
C GLY A 90 -12.14 2.95 8.14
N SER A 91 -11.56 1.85 7.70
CA SER A 91 -11.92 0.50 8.13
C SER A 91 -10.68 -0.40 8.14
N PHE A 92 -10.76 -1.49 8.89
CA PHE A 92 -9.84 -2.60 8.73
C PHE A 92 -10.39 -3.52 7.64
N SER A 93 -9.77 -3.49 6.46
CA SER A 93 -10.19 -4.28 5.30
C SER A 93 -8.97 -4.96 4.67
N GLN A 94 -8.91 -6.28 4.80
CA GLN A 94 -7.80 -7.05 4.25
C GLN A 94 -8.03 -7.37 2.77
N PRO A 95 -7.05 -7.12 1.89
CA PRO A 95 -7.11 -7.57 0.50
C PRO A 95 -7.08 -9.10 0.43
N LYS A 96 -7.74 -9.68 -0.59
CA LYS A 96 -7.63 -11.12 -0.86
C LYS A 96 -6.24 -11.51 -1.34
N LEU A 97 -5.54 -10.57 -1.97
CA LEU A 97 -4.17 -10.75 -2.46
C LEU A 97 -3.45 -9.40 -2.48
N VAL A 98 -2.19 -9.40 -2.08
CA VAL A 98 -1.24 -8.31 -2.34
C VAL A 98 -0.21 -8.81 -3.33
N LEU A 99 -0.15 -8.21 -4.51
CA LEU A 99 0.81 -8.54 -5.56
C LEU A 99 1.88 -7.44 -5.65
N SER A 100 3.05 -7.68 -5.05
CA SER A 100 4.18 -6.76 -5.12
C SER A 100 5.13 -7.13 -6.24
N ASP A 101 5.21 -6.29 -7.27
CA ASP A 101 6.16 -6.41 -8.36
C ASP A 101 7.19 -5.28 -8.28
N ILE A 102 8.48 -5.66 -8.19
CA ILE A 102 9.59 -4.70 -8.13
C ILE A 102 9.80 -3.94 -9.45
N SER A 103 9.23 -4.41 -10.56
CA SER A 103 9.32 -3.72 -11.86
C SER A 103 8.71 -2.32 -11.80
N PHE A 104 7.65 -2.11 -11.03
CA PHE A 104 7.04 -0.79 -10.82
C PHE A 104 8.00 0.22 -10.19
N LEU A 105 8.96 -0.26 -9.38
CA LEU A 105 9.91 0.62 -8.68
C LEU A 105 10.93 1.25 -9.61
N LYS A 106 11.16 0.70 -10.82
CA LYS A 106 12.11 1.24 -11.81
C LYS A 106 11.77 2.67 -12.25
N SER A 107 10.47 2.99 -12.30
CA SER A 107 9.99 4.33 -12.66
C SER A 107 9.78 5.25 -11.47
N LEU A 108 10.01 4.75 -10.23
CA LEU A 108 9.76 5.51 -9.02
C LEU A 108 10.82 6.61 -8.83
N LYS A 109 10.37 7.82 -8.50
CA LYS A 109 11.29 8.93 -8.23
C LYS A 109 12.17 8.62 -7.02
N LYS A 110 13.43 9.09 -7.05
CA LYS A 110 14.40 8.88 -5.96
C LYS A 110 13.85 9.26 -4.58
N LYS A 111 13.09 10.36 -4.48
CA LYS A 111 12.45 10.78 -3.22
C LYS A 111 11.49 9.72 -2.66
N GLU A 112 10.69 9.12 -3.52
CA GLU A 112 9.74 8.07 -3.12
C GLU A 112 10.45 6.76 -2.74
N MET A 113 11.56 6.44 -3.43
CA MET A 113 12.42 5.32 -3.02
C MET A 113 13.01 5.55 -1.63
N ILE A 114 13.49 6.77 -1.33
CA ILE A 114 14.02 7.13 0.00
C ILE A 114 12.94 7.00 1.06
N CYS A 115 11.70 7.47 0.80
CA CYS A 115 10.58 7.33 1.74
C CYS A 115 10.29 5.87 2.09
N GLY A 116 10.22 4.99 1.10
CA GLY A 116 10.01 3.56 1.34
C GLY A 116 11.20 2.89 2.02
N TYR A 117 12.42 3.29 1.68
CA TYR A 117 13.63 2.77 2.32
C TYR A 117 13.74 3.18 3.79
N ALA A 118 13.30 4.39 4.16
CA ALA A 118 13.23 4.83 5.54
C ALA A 118 12.33 3.91 6.39
N GLU A 119 11.21 3.44 5.82
CA GLU A 119 10.33 2.49 6.50
C GLU A 119 11.00 1.10 6.67
N ILE A 120 11.73 0.63 5.65
CA ILE A 120 12.54 -0.61 5.78
C ILE A 120 13.57 -0.47 6.90
N LEU A 121 14.27 0.67 6.99
CA LEU A 121 15.22 0.95 8.06
C LEU A 121 14.53 0.96 9.43
N LYS A 122 13.35 1.60 9.54
CA LYS A 122 12.56 1.60 10.77
C LYS A 122 12.25 0.19 11.22
N HIS A 123 11.77 -0.68 10.32
CA HIS A 123 11.47 -2.08 10.64
C HIS A 123 12.72 -2.82 11.13
N ALA A 124 13.87 -2.62 10.50
CA ALA A 124 15.12 -3.24 10.90
C ALA A 124 15.59 -2.78 12.29
N VAL A 125 15.54 -1.47 12.55
CA VAL A 125 15.98 -0.87 13.83
C VAL A 125 15.15 -1.39 15.00
N ILE A 126 13.84 -1.52 14.85
CA ILE A 126 12.95 -1.92 15.95
C ILE A 126 12.94 -3.42 16.21
N ASN A 127 13.34 -4.25 15.25
CA ASN A 127 13.12 -5.71 15.40
C ASN A 127 14.29 -6.61 14.98
N ASP A 128 15.24 -6.18 14.14
CA ASP A 128 16.24 -7.10 13.58
C ASP A 128 17.59 -6.42 13.32
N LYS A 129 18.49 -6.50 14.31
CA LYS A 129 19.86 -5.97 14.23
C LYS A 129 20.66 -6.56 13.05
N ASN A 130 20.47 -7.84 12.73
CA ASN A 130 21.18 -8.48 11.62
C ASN A 130 20.69 -7.93 10.29
N PHE A 131 19.39 -7.72 10.15
CA PHE A 131 18.82 -7.08 8.98
C PHE A 131 19.30 -5.62 8.83
N PHE A 132 19.38 -4.88 9.93
CA PHE A 132 19.95 -3.53 9.93
C PHE A 132 21.40 -3.50 9.42
N ASN A 133 22.26 -4.40 9.93
CA ASN A 133 23.64 -4.51 9.46
C ASN A 133 23.73 -4.91 7.98
N TRP A 134 22.86 -5.83 7.54
CA TRP A 134 22.78 -6.21 6.14
C TRP A 134 22.38 -5.02 5.25
N LEU A 135 21.41 -4.20 5.66
CA LEU A 135 20.99 -3.00 4.93
C LEU A 135 22.14 -2.01 4.76
N LYS A 136 22.98 -1.79 5.78
CA LYS A 136 24.15 -0.90 5.69
C LYS A 136 25.10 -1.30 4.55
N LEU A 137 25.29 -2.59 4.34
CA LEU A 137 26.17 -3.12 3.28
C LEU A 137 25.50 -3.13 1.90
N ASN A 138 24.17 -3.21 1.84
CA ASN A 138 23.44 -3.42 0.59
C ASN A 138 22.63 -2.21 0.10
N THR A 139 22.67 -1.07 0.82
CA THR A 139 21.95 0.16 0.46
C THR A 139 22.13 0.55 -1.00
N LYS A 140 23.38 0.61 -1.48
CA LYS A 140 23.69 0.97 -2.87
C LYS A 140 23.04 0.01 -3.87
N SER A 141 23.07 -1.29 -3.61
CA SER A 141 22.46 -2.32 -4.46
C SER A 141 20.94 -2.17 -4.54
N ILE A 142 20.27 -1.84 -3.41
CA ILE A 142 18.83 -1.59 -3.35
C ILE A 142 18.45 -0.37 -4.20
N PHE A 143 19.17 0.75 -4.09
CA PHE A 143 18.92 1.96 -4.88
C PHE A 143 19.30 1.81 -6.36
N LEU A 144 20.15 0.86 -6.71
CA LEU A 144 20.44 0.45 -8.09
C LEU A 144 19.43 -0.59 -8.61
N HIS A 145 18.35 -0.85 -7.86
CA HIS A 145 17.28 -1.81 -8.20
C HIS A 145 17.81 -3.23 -8.51
N LYS A 146 18.90 -3.68 -7.84
CA LYS A 146 19.35 -5.06 -7.95
C LYS A 146 18.29 -5.99 -7.36
N SER A 147 17.72 -6.84 -8.18
CA SER A 147 16.50 -7.60 -7.88
C SER A 147 16.63 -8.47 -6.61
N LYS A 148 17.77 -9.13 -6.43
CA LYS A 148 18.01 -10.02 -5.28
C LYS A 148 17.92 -9.25 -3.95
N GLU A 149 18.66 -8.16 -3.84
CA GLU A 149 18.76 -7.35 -2.63
C GLU A 149 17.45 -6.61 -2.36
N LEU A 150 16.81 -6.08 -3.40
CA LEU A 150 15.56 -5.36 -3.29
C LEU A 150 14.41 -6.29 -2.84
N ILE A 151 14.28 -7.47 -3.45
CA ILE A 151 13.29 -8.48 -3.05
C ILE A 151 13.53 -8.94 -1.61
N TYR A 152 14.78 -9.18 -1.23
CA TYR A 152 15.11 -9.58 0.14
C TYR A 152 14.70 -8.51 1.14
N ALA A 153 15.05 -7.24 0.88
CA ALA A 153 14.69 -6.12 1.75
C ALA A 153 13.16 -5.98 1.92
N ILE A 154 12.40 -6.06 0.83
CA ILE A 154 10.93 -6.00 0.85
C ILE A 154 10.35 -7.18 1.65
N LYS A 155 10.73 -8.41 1.33
CA LYS A 155 10.23 -9.61 2.02
C LYS A 155 10.52 -9.58 3.52
N LYS A 156 11.73 -9.18 3.91
CA LYS A 156 12.12 -9.11 5.32
C LYS A 156 11.36 -8.03 6.05
N SER A 157 11.20 -6.86 5.45
CA SER A 157 10.43 -5.74 5.98
C SER A 157 8.95 -6.12 6.18
N CYS A 158 8.31 -6.74 5.18
CA CYS A 158 6.94 -7.22 5.30
C CYS A 158 6.75 -8.26 6.44
N LYS A 159 7.70 -9.18 6.60
CA LYS A 159 7.66 -10.16 7.71
C LYS A 159 7.69 -9.48 9.07
N ILE A 160 8.54 -8.46 9.24
CA ILE A 160 8.61 -7.68 10.47
C ILE A 160 7.30 -6.94 10.72
N LYS A 161 6.76 -6.27 9.70
CA LYS A 161 5.48 -5.57 9.80
C LYS A 161 4.35 -6.52 10.21
N LEU A 162 4.23 -7.69 9.57
CA LEU A 162 3.21 -8.69 9.89
C LEU A 162 3.33 -9.21 11.32
N PHE A 163 4.54 -9.37 11.85
CA PHE A 163 4.74 -9.77 13.24
C PHE A 163 4.12 -8.76 14.23
N PHE A 164 4.18 -7.45 13.94
CA PHE A 164 3.56 -6.45 14.80
C PHE A 164 2.06 -6.27 14.57
N VAL A 165 1.57 -6.54 13.37
CA VAL A 165 0.14 -6.42 13.05
C VAL A 165 -0.66 -7.58 13.63
N ASN A 166 -0.06 -8.77 13.78
CA ASN A 166 -0.72 -9.98 14.28
C ASN A 166 -0.60 -10.18 15.81
N LYS A 167 0.02 -9.23 16.52
CA LYS A 167 0.01 -9.14 17.99
C LYS A 167 -1.20 -8.37 18.49
#